data_f96e6f9035d7ddf8d1856e240b11ed06
#
_entry.id   f96e6f9035d7ddf8d1856e240b11ed06
#
_cell.length_a   1.000
_cell.length_b   1.000
_cell.length_c   1.000
_cell.angle_alpha   90.00
_cell.angle_beta   90.00
_cell.angle_gamma   90.00
#
_symmetry.space_group_name_H-M   'P 1'
#
loop_
_entity.id
_entity.type
_entity.pdbx_description
1 polymer ?
#
loop_
_entity_poly.entity_id
_entity_poly.type
_entity_poly.pdbx_seq_one_letter_code
_entity_poly.pdbx_strand_id
1 'polypeptide(L)'
;MLLICFQVYSQTQNTKPKKMKVSVWDTYVTKKDGAIMHFDILAPENIKDTTVIYNYGKDYLKSKGQEGQPLTSRECRFCHVETMRPNWEETINKQGYFIIEMENCS
;
A
#
# COMPACT_ATOMS: atom_id res chain seq x y z
N MET A 1 40.06 3.64 -25.90
CA MET A 1 38.94 3.11 -26.30
C MET A 1 38.01 2.69 -25.27
N LEU A 2 38.31 1.73 -24.57
CA LEU A 2 37.47 1.16 -23.58
C LEU A 2 37.20 2.03 -22.42
N LEU A 3 38.07 2.96 -22.17
CA LEU A 3 37.93 3.85 -21.02
C LEU A 3 36.68 4.65 -21.04
N ILE A 4 36.24 4.97 -22.21
CA ILE A 4 35.07 5.81 -22.34
C ILE A 4 33.83 5.16 -21.78
N CYS A 5 33.73 3.87 -21.93
CA CYS A 5 32.57 3.16 -21.45
C CYS A 5 32.47 3.18 -19.92
N PHE A 6 33.60 3.16 -19.28
CA PHE A 6 33.60 3.17 -17.83
C PHE A 6 33.03 4.43 -17.25
N GLN A 7 33.31 5.52 -17.89
CA GLN A 7 32.84 6.78 -17.38
C GLN A 7 31.35 6.90 -17.39
N VAL A 8 30.72 6.26 -18.35
CA VAL A 8 29.29 6.26 -18.45
C VAL A 8 28.68 5.54 -17.26
N TYR A 9 29.27 4.45 -16.89
CA TYR A 9 28.77 3.71 -15.73
C TYR A 9 28.89 4.51 -14.46
N SER A 10 29.98 5.20 -14.29
CA SER A 10 30.20 5.97 -13.07
C SER A 10 29.09 6.99 -12.88
N GLN A 11 28.67 7.61 -13.94
CA GLN A 11 27.63 8.60 -13.85
C GLN A 11 26.31 8.01 -13.43
N THR A 12 25.99 6.87 -13.98
CA THR A 12 24.74 6.22 -13.63
C THR A 12 24.73 5.83 -12.16
N GLN A 13 25.84 5.37 -11.67
CA GLN A 13 25.95 4.92 -10.31
C GLN A 13 25.86 6.04 -9.30
N ASN A 14 26.20 7.24 -9.71
CA ASN A 14 26.15 8.36 -8.81
C ASN A 14 24.75 8.88 -8.58
N THR A 15 23.80 8.42 -9.36
CA THR A 15 22.41 8.84 -9.19
C THR A 15 21.81 8.13 -8.01
N LYS A 16 21.39 8.88 -7.03
CA LYS A 16 20.72 8.29 -5.88
C LYS A 16 19.31 7.87 -6.27
N PRO A 17 18.90 6.67 -5.87
CA PRO A 17 17.53 6.26 -6.14
C PRO A 17 16.58 7.16 -5.37
N LYS A 18 15.48 7.50 -6.01
CA LYS A 18 14.41 8.23 -5.36
C LYS A 18 13.83 7.35 -4.28
N LYS A 19 13.55 7.94 -3.13
CA LYS A 19 12.83 7.23 -2.09
C LYS A 19 11.43 6.93 -2.60
N MET A 20 11.00 5.70 -2.45
CA MET A 20 9.67 5.31 -2.82
C MET A 20 8.67 5.86 -1.81
N LYS A 21 7.47 6.09 -2.28
CA LYS A 21 6.39 6.59 -1.44
C LYS A 21 5.19 5.68 -1.51
N VAL A 22 4.40 5.70 -0.45
CA VAL A 22 3.14 4.97 -0.38
C VAL A 22 2.00 5.96 -0.27
N SER A 23 0.87 5.58 -0.85
CA SER A 23 -0.39 6.25 -0.59
C SER A 23 -1.06 5.55 0.58
N VAL A 24 -1.65 6.32 1.49
CA VAL A 24 -2.32 5.81 2.68
C VAL A 24 -3.82 6.02 2.52
N TRP A 25 -4.58 4.94 2.64
CA TRP A 25 -6.03 4.96 2.44
C TRP A 25 -6.73 4.58 3.75
N ASP A 26 -7.42 5.56 4.32
CA ASP A 26 -8.14 5.40 5.57
C ASP A 26 -9.42 4.62 5.32
N THR A 27 -9.63 3.54 6.06
CA THR A 27 -10.69 2.59 5.74
C THR A 27 -11.48 2.18 6.97
N TYR A 28 -12.81 2.29 6.87
CA TYR A 28 -13.76 1.90 7.91
C TYR A 28 -14.75 0.92 7.31
N VAL A 29 -14.79 -0.29 7.84
CA VAL A 29 -15.68 -1.34 7.32
C VAL A 29 -16.54 -1.88 8.45
N THR A 30 -17.84 -2.02 8.21
CA THR A 30 -18.73 -2.64 9.17
C THR A 30 -18.54 -4.15 9.09
N LYS A 31 -18.17 -4.75 10.21
CA LYS A 31 -18.01 -6.20 10.32
C LYS A 31 -19.37 -6.88 10.35
N LYS A 32 -19.36 -8.19 10.16
CA LYS A 32 -20.60 -8.99 10.17
C LYS A 32 -21.32 -8.91 11.51
N ASP A 33 -20.57 -8.68 12.60
CA ASP A 33 -21.16 -8.54 13.94
C ASP A 33 -21.62 -7.11 14.25
N GLY A 34 -21.45 -6.19 13.32
CA GLY A 34 -21.85 -4.79 13.48
C GLY A 34 -20.78 -3.85 14.02
N ALA A 35 -19.65 -4.37 14.49
CA ALA A 35 -18.56 -3.52 14.94
C ALA A 35 -17.88 -2.85 13.74
N ILE A 36 -17.28 -1.69 13.96
CA ILE A 36 -16.59 -0.95 12.90
C ILE A 36 -15.10 -1.26 12.96
N MET A 37 -14.60 -1.82 11.89
CA MET A 37 -13.20 -2.11 11.69
C MET A 37 -12.51 -0.89 11.12
N HIS A 38 -11.41 -0.47 11.69
CA HIS A 38 -10.64 0.68 11.19
C HIS A 38 -9.22 0.25 10.88
N PHE A 39 -8.79 0.46 9.65
CA PHE A 39 -7.44 0.13 9.21
C PHE A 39 -7.03 1.02 8.03
N ASP A 40 -5.72 1.16 7.82
CA ASP A 40 -5.19 1.87 6.67
C ASP A 40 -4.65 0.87 5.66
N ILE A 41 -4.92 1.13 4.39
CA ILE A 41 -4.33 0.38 3.28
C ILE A 41 -3.20 1.23 2.73
N LEU A 42 -1.99 0.68 2.70
CA LEU A 42 -0.83 1.32 2.14
C LEU A 42 -0.48 0.63 0.83
N ALA A 43 -0.32 1.41 -0.23
CA ALA A 43 0.04 0.89 -1.54
C ALA A 43 1.07 1.81 -2.18
N PRO A 44 1.85 1.32 -3.17
CA PRO A 44 2.79 2.20 -3.88
C PRO A 44 2.07 3.41 -4.45
N GLU A 45 2.70 4.56 -4.33
CA GLU A 45 2.10 5.82 -4.77
C GLU A 45 1.67 5.81 -6.24
N ASN A 46 2.37 5.05 -7.07
CA ASN A 46 2.07 5.00 -8.50
C ASN A 46 0.81 4.18 -8.83
N ILE A 47 0.21 3.51 -7.85
CA ILE A 47 -1.06 2.83 -8.05
C ILE A 47 -2.17 3.89 -7.95
N LYS A 48 -2.75 4.23 -9.09
CA LYS A 48 -3.78 5.29 -9.15
C LYS A 48 -5.19 4.73 -9.32
N ASP A 49 -5.31 3.49 -9.73
CA ASP A 49 -6.62 2.86 -9.93
C ASP A 49 -7.21 2.47 -8.58
N THR A 50 -8.27 3.16 -8.17
CA THR A 50 -8.91 2.90 -6.87
C THR A 50 -9.49 1.50 -6.78
N THR A 51 -9.84 0.88 -7.90
CA THR A 51 -10.32 -0.50 -7.88
C THR A 51 -9.25 -1.44 -7.33
N VAL A 52 -7.98 -1.19 -7.65
CA VAL A 52 -6.88 -1.99 -7.12
C VAL A 52 -6.81 -1.85 -5.60
N ILE A 53 -6.95 -0.61 -5.10
CA ILE A 53 -6.91 -0.34 -3.66
C ILE A 53 -8.06 -1.05 -2.95
N TYR A 54 -9.28 -0.96 -3.51
CA TYR A 54 -10.44 -1.61 -2.91
C TYR A 54 -10.27 -3.13 -2.90
N ASN A 55 -9.67 -3.69 -3.95
CA ASN A 55 -9.41 -5.13 -4.00
C ASN A 55 -8.40 -5.57 -2.95
N TYR A 56 -7.40 -4.74 -2.67
CA TYR A 56 -6.48 -5.02 -1.57
C TYR A 56 -7.22 -5.06 -0.24
N GLY A 57 -8.12 -4.12 -0.02
CA GLY A 57 -8.94 -4.10 1.19
C GLY A 57 -9.84 -5.33 1.29
N LYS A 58 -10.44 -5.73 0.18
CA LYS A 58 -11.30 -6.93 0.15
C LYS A 58 -10.51 -8.19 0.44
N ASP A 59 -9.29 -8.28 -0.07
CA ASP A 59 -8.41 -9.40 0.20
C ASP A 59 -8.09 -9.48 1.70
N TYR A 60 -7.79 -8.34 2.30
CA TYR A 60 -7.55 -8.27 3.73
C TYR A 60 -8.80 -8.68 4.52
N LEU A 61 -9.98 -8.18 4.15
CA LEU A 61 -11.22 -8.53 4.82
C LEU A 61 -11.48 -10.03 4.77
N LYS A 62 -11.20 -10.65 3.65
CA LYS A 62 -11.35 -12.10 3.51
C LYS A 62 -10.45 -12.82 4.50
N SER A 63 -9.22 -12.37 4.68
CA SER A 63 -8.28 -12.97 5.63
C SER A 63 -8.74 -12.83 7.08
N LYS A 64 -9.64 -11.88 7.34
CA LYS A 64 -10.19 -11.63 8.68
C LYS A 64 -11.59 -12.23 8.87
N GLY A 65 -12.04 -13.04 7.92
CA GLY A 65 -13.37 -13.63 8.01
C GLY A 65 -14.49 -12.66 7.70
N GLN A 66 -14.20 -11.55 7.07
CA GLN A 66 -15.17 -10.50 6.76
C GLN A 66 -15.45 -10.39 5.26
N GLU A 67 -15.28 -11.48 4.53
CA GLU A 67 -15.51 -11.49 3.10
C GLU A 67 -16.96 -11.05 2.78
N GLY A 68 -17.11 -10.20 1.76
CA GLY A 68 -18.41 -9.73 1.32
C GLY A 68 -18.88 -8.44 1.96
N GLN A 69 -18.21 -7.97 3.01
CA GLN A 69 -18.59 -6.70 3.60
C GLN A 69 -18.27 -5.55 2.64
N PRO A 70 -19.14 -4.53 2.57
CA PRO A 70 -18.94 -3.42 1.62
C PRO A 70 -17.61 -2.72 1.84
N LEU A 71 -16.91 -2.50 0.72
CA LEU A 71 -15.68 -1.69 0.71
C LEU A 71 -15.64 -0.94 -0.62
N THR A 72 -16.11 0.28 -0.59
CA THR A 72 -16.21 1.16 -1.76
C THR A 72 -15.58 2.50 -1.40
N SER A 73 -15.80 3.51 -2.21
CA SER A 73 -15.33 4.86 -1.92
C SER A 73 -15.93 5.43 -0.64
N ARG A 74 -17.01 4.86 -0.14
CA ARG A 74 -17.58 5.29 1.14
C ARG A 74 -16.74 4.81 2.31
N GLU A 75 -16.23 3.59 2.23
CA GLU A 75 -15.48 2.98 3.31
C GLU A 75 -13.99 3.30 3.24
N CYS A 76 -13.47 3.49 2.03
CA CYS A 76 -12.02 3.61 1.81
C CYS A 76 -11.71 4.93 1.11
N ARG A 77 -10.94 5.81 1.78
CA ARG A 77 -10.65 7.14 1.25
C ARG A 77 -9.17 7.44 1.30
N PHE A 78 -8.68 8.06 0.24
CA PHE A 78 -7.29 8.51 0.21
C PHE A 78 -7.07 9.52 1.33
N CYS A 79 -6.00 9.33 2.10
CA CYS A 79 -5.65 10.20 3.22
C CYS A 79 -4.44 11.06 2.89
N HIS A 80 -3.30 10.44 2.66
CA HIS A 80 -2.06 11.18 2.37
C HIS A 80 -1.01 10.26 1.79
N VAL A 81 0.14 10.83 1.47
CA VAL A 81 1.30 10.11 0.94
C VAL A 81 2.39 10.14 2.00
N GLU A 82 3.09 9.03 2.19
CA GLU A 82 4.21 8.93 3.11
C GLU A 82 5.41 8.27 2.46
N THR A 83 6.58 8.48 3.06
CA THR A 83 7.79 7.81 2.62
C THR A 83 7.71 6.33 3.00
N MET A 84 8.07 5.46 2.07
CA MET A 84 8.10 4.01 2.29
C MET A 84 9.02 3.68 3.46
N ARG A 85 8.57 2.75 4.30
CA ARG A 85 9.39 2.21 5.40
C ARG A 85 9.81 0.78 5.06
N PRO A 86 10.97 0.33 5.55
CA PRO A 86 11.48 -1.02 5.20
C PRO A 86 10.50 -2.15 5.49
N ASN A 87 9.82 -2.12 6.63
CA ASN A 87 8.87 -3.18 6.97
C ASN A 87 7.64 -3.16 6.07
N TRP A 88 7.21 -1.99 5.61
CA TRP A 88 6.12 -1.88 4.66
C TRP A 88 6.55 -2.42 3.29
N GLU A 89 7.76 -2.03 2.87
CA GLU A 89 8.27 -2.40 1.56
C GLU A 89 8.36 -3.91 1.39
N GLU A 90 8.82 -4.60 2.41
CA GLU A 90 8.94 -6.05 2.36
C GLU A 90 7.60 -6.71 2.08
N THR A 91 6.56 -6.30 2.80
CA THR A 91 5.23 -6.86 2.63
C THR A 91 4.61 -6.43 1.30
N ILE A 92 4.79 -5.17 0.92
CA ILE A 92 4.27 -4.65 -0.35
C ILE A 92 4.89 -5.40 -1.53
N ASN A 93 6.18 -5.70 -1.46
CA ASN A 93 6.85 -6.46 -2.52
C ASN A 93 6.28 -7.87 -2.66
N LYS A 94 5.77 -8.44 -1.57
CA LYS A 94 5.21 -9.78 -1.59
C LYS A 94 3.76 -9.82 -2.05
N GLN A 95 2.94 -8.88 -1.60
CA GLN A 95 1.50 -8.96 -1.85
C GLN A 95 0.88 -7.72 -2.47
N GLY A 96 1.64 -6.64 -2.62
CA GLY A 96 1.17 -5.43 -3.27
C GLY A 96 0.73 -4.32 -2.33
N TYR A 97 0.45 -4.63 -1.07
CA TYR A 97 -0.05 -3.66 -0.10
C TYR A 97 0.36 -4.03 1.31
N PHE A 98 0.21 -3.08 2.22
CA PHE A 98 0.43 -3.28 3.65
C PHE A 98 -0.77 -2.72 4.41
N ILE A 99 -1.16 -3.38 5.50
CA ILE A 99 -2.29 -2.95 6.32
C ILE A 99 -1.76 -2.47 7.68
N ILE A 100 -2.20 -1.28 8.09
CA ILE A 100 -2.00 -0.82 9.46
C ILE A 100 -3.32 -1.01 10.18
N GLU A 101 -3.35 -1.94 11.12
CA GLU A 101 -4.55 -2.24 11.89
C GLU A 101 -4.71 -1.24 13.04
N MET A 102 -5.89 -0.69 13.19
CA MET A 102 -6.16 0.33 14.22
C MET A 102 -7.21 -0.13 15.21
N GLU A 103 -8.43 -0.44 14.78
CA GLU A 103 -9.51 -0.83 15.70
C GLU A 103 -10.29 -2.02 15.16
N ASN A 104 -10.66 -2.89 16.07
CA ASN A 104 -11.56 -4.02 15.79
C ASN A 104 -11.10 -4.91 14.65
N CYS A 105 -9.79 -5.10 14.51
CA CYS A 105 -9.22 -5.89 13.43
C CYS A 105 -8.88 -7.33 13.82
N SER A 106 -9.20 -7.73 15.04
CA SER A 106 -8.91 -9.11 15.49
C SER A 106 -10.08 -10.06 15.23
#